data_23fb26b698d840d2604bb331fdd00e76
#
_entry.id   23fb26b698d840d2604bb331fdd00e76
#
_cell.length_a   1.000
_cell.length_b   1.000
_cell.length_c   1.000
_cell.angle_alpha   90.00
_cell.angle_beta   90.00
_cell.angle_gamma   90.00
#
_symmetry.space_group_name_H-M   'P 1'
#
loop_
_entity.id
_entity.type
_entity.pdbx_description
1 polymer ?
#
loop_
_entity_poly.entity_id
_entity_poly.type
_entity_poly.pdbx_seq_one_letter_code
_entity_poly.pdbx_strand_id
1 'polypeptide(L)'
;MTNDIRTVCICSPDAKTHTVKVVSVKEGKNLALRTGETEIQRNDQILWMFGDERKLLAEIHMKNKIFETYNTDDGRFGDSLELDRYTGSLIIRDTKSTHSGVYHLKIIKKSATIYKRFQVNVNGSGGEKPALINDWIVKTVLSFMFARLIVLVLITCCFWYTR
;
A
#
# COMPACT_ATOMS: atom_id res chain seq x y z
N MET A 1 9.28 11.19 9.22
CA MET A 1 7.98 11.01 8.53
C MET A 1 7.85 9.51 8.26
N THR A 2 7.08 8.84 9.08
CA THR A 2 6.93 7.38 9.09
C THR A 2 5.93 6.96 8.04
N ASN A 3 6.38 6.19 7.04
CA ASN A 3 5.48 5.41 6.20
C ASN A 3 4.87 4.33 7.09
N ASP A 4 3.54 4.26 7.16
CA ASP A 4 2.84 3.28 7.99
C ASP A 4 3.00 1.90 7.34
N ILE A 5 3.91 1.10 7.89
CA ILE A 5 4.19 -0.26 7.40
C ILE A 5 3.46 -1.22 8.31
N ARG A 6 2.36 -1.78 7.84
CA ARG A 6 1.67 -2.89 8.52
C ARG A 6 2.11 -4.23 7.93
N THR A 7 2.69 -5.08 8.76
CA THR A 7 3.02 -6.46 8.38
C THR A 7 1.83 -7.35 8.73
N VAL A 8 1.16 -7.89 7.72
CA VAL A 8 0.10 -8.88 7.91
C VAL A 8 0.68 -10.25 7.58
N CYS A 9 0.78 -11.12 8.59
CA CYS A 9 1.15 -12.53 8.39
C CYS A 9 -0.11 -13.32 8.00
N ILE A 10 -0.18 -13.79 6.76
CA ILE A 10 -1.19 -14.76 6.34
C ILE A 10 -0.56 -16.13 6.45
N CYS A 11 -0.94 -16.88 7.49
CA CYS A 11 -0.54 -18.27 7.65
C CYS A 11 -1.39 -19.14 6.71
N SER A 12 -0.79 -19.64 5.62
CA SER A 12 -1.35 -20.73 4.82
C SER A 12 -0.71 -22.06 5.28
N PRO A 13 -1.45 -23.18 5.35
CA PRO A 13 -0.94 -24.45 5.89
C PRO A 13 0.14 -25.11 5.01
N ASP A 14 0.42 -24.59 3.82
CA ASP A 14 1.49 -25.08 2.95
C ASP A 14 2.76 -24.25 3.18
N ALA A 15 3.72 -24.84 3.81
CA ALA A 15 5.05 -24.49 4.28
C ALA A 15 5.94 -23.50 3.45
N LYS A 16 5.38 -22.45 2.86
CA LYS A 16 6.11 -21.29 2.36
C LYS A 16 5.52 -20.03 3.02
N THR A 17 6.18 -19.53 4.04
CA THR A 17 5.81 -18.29 4.73
C THR A 17 5.92 -17.13 3.74
N HIS A 18 4.84 -16.85 3.02
CA HIS A 18 4.75 -15.66 2.17
C HIS A 18 4.38 -14.46 3.04
N THR A 19 5.38 -13.77 3.52
CA THR A 19 5.16 -12.51 4.24
C THR A 19 4.69 -11.45 3.25
N VAL A 20 3.42 -11.04 3.35
CA VAL A 20 2.90 -9.90 2.59
C VAL A 20 3.09 -8.64 3.43
N LYS A 21 3.84 -7.69 2.90
CA LYS A 21 4.05 -6.39 3.53
C LYS A 21 3.10 -5.38 2.90
N VAL A 22 2.19 -4.81 3.69
CA VAL A 22 1.31 -3.72 3.22
C VAL A 22 2.00 -2.40 3.49
N VAL A 23 2.12 -1.56 2.47
CA VAL A 23 2.76 -0.26 2.51
C VAL A 23 1.81 0.79 1.96
N SER A 24 1.54 1.82 2.76
CA SER A 24 0.73 2.96 2.33
C SER A 24 1.61 4.21 2.21
N VAL A 25 1.45 4.95 1.13
CA VAL A 25 2.18 6.18 0.85
C VAL A 25 1.23 7.24 0.29
N LYS A 26 1.48 8.52 0.57
CA LYS A 26 0.75 9.63 -0.06
C LYS A 26 1.32 9.90 -1.46
N GLU A 27 0.43 10.20 -2.40
CA GLU A 27 0.80 10.61 -3.75
C GLU A 27 1.80 11.78 -3.73
N GLY A 28 2.75 11.78 -4.67
CA GLY A 28 3.84 12.76 -4.74
C GLY A 28 4.98 12.52 -3.74
N LYS A 29 4.95 11.45 -2.93
CA LYS A 29 6.05 11.08 -2.03
C LYS A 29 6.90 9.97 -2.62
N ASN A 30 8.14 9.90 -2.17
CA ASN A 30 9.02 8.79 -2.55
C ASN A 30 8.74 7.57 -1.66
N LEU A 31 8.70 6.41 -2.28
CA LEU A 31 8.49 5.13 -1.62
C LEU A 31 9.73 4.25 -1.80
N ALA A 32 10.27 3.70 -0.71
CA ALA A 32 11.35 2.72 -0.75
C ALA A 32 10.83 1.34 -0.33
N LEU A 33 10.86 0.39 -1.23
CA LEU A 33 10.58 -1.02 -0.99
C LEU A 33 11.90 -1.72 -0.62
N ARG A 34 12.07 -1.98 0.67
CA ARG A 34 13.34 -2.48 1.21
C ARG A 34 13.45 -4.00 1.04
N THR A 35 14.60 -4.45 0.54
CA THR A 35 14.95 -5.87 0.49
C THR A 35 15.09 -6.49 1.88
N GLY A 36 15.54 -5.69 2.86
CA GLY A 36 15.96 -6.16 4.19
C GLY A 36 17.41 -6.66 4.22
N GLU A 37 18.11 -6.53 3.11
CA GLU A 37 19.55 -6.77 3.05
C GLU A 37 20.32 -5.49 3.41
N THR A 38 21.41 -5.63 4.12
CA THR A 38 22.33 -4.53 4.42
C THR A 38 23.31 -4.29 3.30
N GLU A 39 23.68 -5.37 2.60
CA GLU A 39 24.62 -5.35 1.49
C GLU A 39 24.36 -6.55 0.57
N ILE A 40 24.43 -6.33 -0.75
CA ILE A 40 24.28 -7.37 -1.77
C ILE A 40 25.64 -8.02 -2.00
N GLN A 41 25.69 -9.34 -1.92
CA GLN A 41 26.92 -10.11 -2.13
C GLN A 41 27.21 -10.32 -3.63
N ARG A 42 28.49 -10.59 -3.94
CA ARG A 42 29.00 -10.70 -5.33
C ARG A 42 28.23 -11.69 -6.23
N ASN A 43 27.61 -12.72 -5.66
CA ASN A 43 26.90 -13.74 -6.42
C ASN A 43 25.38 -13.59 -6.31
N ASP A 44 24.88 -12.53 -5.67
CA ASP A 44 23.45 -12.33 -5.51
C ASP A 44 22.83 -11.76 -6.79
N GLN A 45 21.58 -12.16 -7.01
CA GLN A 45 20.73 -11.60 -8.03
C GLN A 45 19.42 -11.14 -7.39
N ILE A 46 18.97 -9.95 -7.73
CA ILE A 46 17.73 -9.36 -7.22
C ILE A 46 16.84 -9.02 -8.39
N LEU A 47 15.59 -9.45 -8.31
CA LEU A 47 14.57 -9.18 -9.31
C LEU A 47 13.37 -8.53 -8.62
N TRP A 48 12.98 -7.35 -9.11
CA TRP A 48 11.76 -6.69 -8.76
C TRP A 48 10.75 -6.81 -9.88
N MET A 49 9.54 -7.24 -9.54
CA MET A 49 8.46 -7.47 -10.51
C MET A 49 7.17 -6.84 -10.02
N PHE A 50 6.28 -6.48 -10.94
CA PHE A 50 5.00 -5.83 -10.66
C PHE A 50 3.82 -6.60 -11.22
N GLY A 51 2.72 -6.57 -10.47
CA GLY A 51 1.44 -7.16 -10.87
C GLY A 51 1.41 -8.68 -10.83
N ASP A 52 0.27 -9.24 -11.20
CA ASP A 52 0.07 -10.69 -11.21
C ASP A 52 0.86 -11.37 -12.34
N GLU A 53 1.06 -10.67 -13.45
CA GLU A 53 1.89 -11.12 -14.58
C GLU A 53 3.40 -11.07 -14.27
N ARG A 54 3.78 -10.52 -13.12
CA ARG A 54 5.18 -10.39 -12.68
C ARG A 54 6.08 -9.72 -13.72
N LYS A 55 5.61 -8.60 -14.29
CA LYS A 55 6.41 -7.80 -15.22
C LYS A 55 7.66 -7.28 -14.52
N LEU A 56 8.83 -7.48 -15.12
CA LEU A 56 10.10 -7.06 -14.55
C LEU A 56 10.17 -5.53 -14.47
N LEU A 57 10.51 -5.01 -13.28
CA LEU A 57 10.71 -3.58 -13.03
C LEU A 57 12.17 -3.21 -12.87
N ALA A 58 12.93 -4.08 -12.20
CA ALA A 58 14.35 -3.83 -11.97
C ALA A 58 15.10 -5.13 -11.70
N GLU A 59 16.37 -5.16 -12.09
CA GLU A 59 17.24 -6.27 -11.77
C GLU A 59 18.64 -5.82 -11.35
N ILE A 60 19.19 -6.58 -10.42
CA ILE A 60 20.61 -6.55 -10.07
C ILE A 60 21.19 -7.92 -10.32
N HIS A 61 22.27 -7.98 -11.04
CA HIS A 61 23.07 -9.18 -11.22
C HIS A 61 24.54 -8.85 -10.89
N MET A 62 24.94 -9.05 -9.64
CA MET A 62 26.25 -8.61 -9.13
C MET A 62 27.41 -9.20 -9.91
N LYS A 63 27.34 -10.48 -10.30
CA LYS A 63 28.39 -11.15 -11.06
C LYS A 63 28.60 -10.51 -12.44
N ASN A 64 27.53 -10.09 -13.10
CA ASN A 64 27.55 -9.51 -14.45
C ASN A 64 27.60 -7.98 -14.42
N LYS A 65 27.56 -7.37 -13.22
CA LYS A 65 27.52 -5.90 -13.02
C LYS A 65 26.31 -5.25 -13.72
N ILE A 66 25.17 -5.94 -13.74
CA ILE A 66 23.90 -5.42 -14.27
C ILE A 66 23.17 -4.73 -13.13
N PHE A 67 22.72 -3.49 -13.39
CA PHE A 67 21.93 -2.67 -12.45
C PHE A 67 20.95 -1.86 -13.30
N GLU A 68 19.81 -2.43 -13.62
CA GLU A 68 18.88 -1.87 -14.60
C GLU A 68 17.47 -1.73 -14.02
N THR A 69 16.78 -0.72 -14.50
CA THR A 69 15.34 -0.52 -14.28
C THR A 69 14.62 -0.56 -15.61
N TYR A 70 13.43 -1.15 -15.62
CA TYR A 70 12.61 -1.33 -16.80
C TYR A 70 11.28 -0.64 -16.61
N ASN A 71 10.79 -0.02 -17.66
CA ASN A 71 9.43 0.49 -17.67
C ASN A 71 8.47 -0.62 -18.08
N THR A 72 7.23 -0.57 -17.58
CA THR A 72 6.17 -1.45 -18.06
C THR A 72 5.64 -0.98 -19.42
N ASP A 73 5.04 -1.88 -20.20
CA ASP A 73 4.52 -1.60 -21.54
C ASP A 73 3.53 -0.43 -21.57
N ASP A 74 2.82 -0.21 -20.46
CA ASP A 74 1.88 0.90 -20.27
C ASP A 74 2.55 2.22 -19.84
N GLY A 75 3.86 2.24 -19.70
CA GLY A 75 4.63 3.44 -19.37
C GLY A 75 4.38 4.03 -17.98
N ARG A 76 3.65 3.33 -17.08
CA ARG A 76 3.18 3.89 -15.81
C ARG A 76 4.28 4.37 -14.87
N PHE A 77 5.45 3.74 -14.92
CA PHE A 77 6.57 4.10 -14.06
C PHE A 77 7.46 5.19 -14.65
N GLY A 78 7.59 5.27 -15.99
CA GLY A 78 8.48 6.23 -16.63
C GLY A 78 9.87 6.23 -15.97
N ASP A 79 10.35 7.42 -15.60
CA ASP A 79 11.64 7.61 -14.92
C ASP A 79 11.52 7.60 -13.38
N SER A 80 10.40 7.14 -12.86
CA SER A 80 10.15 7.13 -11.41
C SER A 80 10.91 6.05 -10.66
N LEU A 81 11.44 5.03 -11.34
CA LEU A 81 12.14 3.91 -10.70
C LEU A 81 13.62 4.22 -10.48
N GLU A 82 14.08 3.94 -9.28
CA GLU A 82 15.48 3.96 -8.92
C GLU A 82 15.85 2.71 -8.12
N LEU A 83 17.03 2.19 -8.35
CA LEU A 83 17.53 0.99 -7.72
C LEU A 83 18.74 1.31 -6.83
N ASP A 84 18.62 1.03 -5.54
CA ASP A 84 19.76 1.14 -4.63
C ASP A 84 20.75 -0.01 -4.88
N ARG A 85 21.92 0.33 -5.36
CA ARG A 85 22.96 -0.63 -5.75
C ARG A 85 23.59 -1.37 -4.58
N TYR A 86 23.47 -0.85 -3.35
CA TYR A 86 24.04 -1.46 -2.16
C TYR A 86 23.09 -2.46 -1.51
N THR A 87 21.84 -2.05 -1.33
CA THR A 87 20.84 -2.87 -0.63
C THR A 87 19.90 -3.60 -1.57
N GLY A 88 19.87 -3.24 -2.85
CA GLY A 88 18.92 -3.74 -3.84
C GLY A 88 17.49 -3.28 -3.64
N SER A 89 17.28 -2.27 -2.80
CA SER A 89 15.96 -1.72 -2.55
C SER A 89 15.45 -0.96 -3.76
N LEU A 90 14.15 -1.12 -4.08
CA LEU A 90 13.49 -0.38 -5.16
C LEU A 90 12.92 0.91 -4.60
N ILE A 91 13.29 2.03 -5.21
CA ILE A 91 12.77 3.36 -4.86
C ILE A 91 11.85 3.81 -5.99
N ILE A 92 10.63 4.21 -5.63
CA ILE A 92 9.66 4.79 -6.55
C ILE A 92 9.54 6.27 -6.18
N ARG A 93 10.01 7.13 -7.07
CA ARG A 93 9.97 8.59 -6.89
C ARG A 93 8.62 9.12 -7.34
N ASP A 94 8.18 10.20 -6.71
CA ASP A 94 6.95 10.89 -7.06
C ASP A 94 5.79 9.92 -7.29
N THR A 95 5.43 9.15 -6.25
CA THR A 95 4.43 8.09 -6.36
C THR A 95 3.09 8.62 -6.85
N LYS A 96 2.49 7.93 -7.82
CA LYS A 96 1.17 8.20 -8.38
C LYS A 96 0.20 7.10 -7.99
N SER A 97 -1.09 7.38 -8.03
CA SER A 97 -2.14 6.38 -7.79
C SER A 97 -1.99 5.13 -8.66
N THR A 98 -1.50 5.29 -9.91
CA THR A 98 -1.18 4.22 -10.87
C THR A 98 -0.07 3.28 -10.41
N HIS A 99 0.78 3.69 -9.44
CA HIS A 99 1.82 2.86 -8.85
C HIS A 99 1.30 1.93 -7.74
N SER A 100 0.00 2.03 -7.39
CA SER A 100 -0.63 1.08 -6.47
C SER A 100 -0.68 -0.31 -7.08
N GLY A 101 -0.43 -1.33 -6.26
CA GLY A 101 -0.47 -2.71 -6.71
C GLY A 101 0.45 -3.63 -5.94
N VAL A 102 0.67 -4.81 -6.51
CA VAL A 102 1.48 -5.87 -5.91
C VAL A 102 2.88 -5.86 -6.51
N TYR A 103 3.88 -5.78 -5.63
CA TYR A 103 5.29 -5.87 -6.01
C TYR A 103 5.86 -7.18 -5.47
N HIS A 104 6.59 -7.87 -6.32
CA HIS A 104 7.26 -9.12 -5.99
C HIS A 104 8.76 -8.91 -6.01
N LEU A 105 9.41 -9.34 -4.94
CA LEU A 105 10.86 -9.35 -4.81
C LEU A 105 11.33 -10.80 -4.80
N LYS A 106 12.31 -11.10 -5.63
CA LYS A 106 13.05 -12.37 -5.63
C LYS A 106 14.53 -12.06 -5.43
N ILE A 107 15.11 -12.62 -4.36
CA ILE A 107 16.53 -12.53 -4.09
C ILE A 107 17.12 -13.94 -4.24
N ILE A 108 18.03 -14.12 -5.18
CA ILE A 108 18.72 -15.37 -5.43
C ILE A 108 20.12 -15.25 -4.83
N LYS A 109 20.39 -16.05 -3.80
CA LYS A 109 21.68 -16.16 -3.15
C LYS A 109 22.30 -17.53 -3.45
N LYS A 110 23.59 -17.70 -3.17
CA LYS A 110 24.28 -18.98 -3.37
C LYS A 110 23.61 -20.16 -2.66
N SER A 111 23.03 -19.94 -1.48
CA SER A 111 22.48 -20.99 -0.60
C SER A 111 20.96 -21.00 -0.53
N ALA A 112 20.27 -19.95 -0.97
CA ALA A 112 18.81 -19.83 -0.83
C ALA A 112 18.21 -18.85 -1.82
N THR A 113 16.92 -19.01 -2.10
CA THR A 113 16.13 -18.01 -2.82
C THR A 113 15.05 -17.48 -1.87
N ILE A 114 14.99 -16.16 -1.73
CA ILE A 114 14.05 -15.46 -0.86
C ILE A 114 12.99 -14.79 -1.73
N TYR A 115 11.73 -14.94 -1.35
CA TYR A 115 10.60 -14.27 -1.98
C TYR A 115 9.92 -13.35 -0.97
N LYS A 116 9.64 -12.11 -1.38
CA LYS A 116 8.84 -11.16 -0.60
C LYS A 116 7.77 -10.54 -1.48
N ARG A 117 6.63 -10.23 -0.90
CA ARG A 117 5.51 -9.58 -1.57
C ARG A 117 5.14 -8.31 -0.84
N PHE A 118 4.93 -7.23 -1.59
CA PHE A 118 4.51 -5.95 -1.07
C PHE A 118 3.19 -5.55 -1.72
N GLN A 119 2.21 -5.21 -0.90
CA GLN A 119 0.99 -4.57 -1.36
C GLN A 119 1.15 -3.07 -1.15
N VAL A 120 1.28 -2.31 -2.22
CA VAL A 120 1.44 -0.86 -2.17
C VAL A 120 0.10 -0.18 -2.44
N ASN A 121 -0.27 0.73 -1.54
CA ASN A 121 -1.45 1.57 -1.65
C ASN A 121 -0.99 3.03 -1.69
N VAL A 122 -1.15 3.69 -2.83
CA VAL A 122 -0.88 5.12 -2.97
C VAL A 122 -2.19 5.87 -2.75
N ASN A 123 -2.24 6.66 -1.69
CA ASN A 123 -3.40 7.47 -1.35
C ASN A 123 -3.25 8.85 -2.01
N GLY A 124 -4.25 9.26 -2.78
CA GLY A 124 -4.29 10.59 -3.38
C GLY A 124 -4.18 11.69 -2.32
N SER A 125 -3.62 12.84 -2.68
CA SER A 125 -3.46 14.01 -1.80
C SER A 125 -4.80 14.67 -1.41
N GLY A 126 -5.92 14.18 -1.94
CA GLY A 126 -7.28 14.62 -1.62
C GLY A 126 -7.82 13.92 -0.38
N GLY A 127 -7.66 14.58 0.80
CA GLY A 127 -8.43 14.35 2.02
C GLY A 127 -8.46 12.91 2.51
N GLU A 128 -7.88 12.68 3.67
CA GLU A 128 -8.28 11.56 4.52
C GLU A 128 -9.81 11.53 4.57
N LYS A 129 -10.43 10.60 3.84
CA LYS A 129 -11.78 10.18 4.24
C LYS A 129 -11.58 9.47 5.58
N PRO A 130 -12.09 10.05 6.67
CA PRO A 130 -12.08 9.33 7.94
C PRO A 130 -12.75 7.98 7.67
N ALA A 131 -12.13 6.92 8.17
CA ALA A 131 -12.63 5.56 8.04
C ALA A 131 -14.13 5.56 8.32
N LEU A 132 -14.91 5.36 7.27
CA LEU A 132 -16.32 4.99 7.22
C LEU A 132 -17.07 5.03 8.57
N ILE A 133 -17.35 6.21 9.08
CA ILE A 133 -18.62 6.41 9.75
C ILE A 133 -19.60 6.36 8.59
N ASN A 134 -20.28 5.22 8.44
CA ASN A 134 -21.21 5.01 7.35
C ASN A 134 -22.18 6.20 7.31
N ASP A 135 -22.16 6.94 6.22
CA ASP A 135 -22.97 8.15 6.03
C ASP A 135 -24.48 7.89 6.32
N TRP A 136 -24.92 6.65 6.14
CA TRP A 136 -26.25 6.23 6.51
C TRP A 136 -26.45 6.14 8.04
N ILE A 137 -25.44 5.79 8.85
CA ILE A 137 -25.55 5.76 10.32
C ILE A 137 -25.72 7.18 10.85
N VAL A 138 -24.96 8.14 10.33
CA VAL A 138 -25.11 9.56 10.69
C VAL A 138 -26.49 10.06 10.31
N LYS A 139 -26.97 9.74 9.11
CA LYS A 139 -28.32 10.12 8.65
C LYS A 139 -29.42 9.48 9.47
N THR A 140 -29.29 8.22 9.85
CA THR A 140 -30.29 7.54 10.70
C THR A 140 -30.29 8.10 12.12
N VAL A 141 -29.13 8.32 12.75
CA VAL A 141 -29.06 8.90 14.09
C VAL A 141 -29.66 10.31 14.12
N LEU A 142 -29.32 11.15 13.14
CA LEU A 142 -29.92 12.50 13.00
C LEU A 142 -31.44 12.42 12.81
N SER A 143 -31.94 11.51 11.99
CA SER A 143 -33.39 11.32 11.77
C SER A 143 -34.12 10.93 13.05
N PHE A 144 -33.54 10.03 13.87
CA PHE A 144 -34.13 9.67 15.17
C PHE A 144 -34.12 10.83 16.19
N MET A 145 -33.07 11.66 16.17
CA MET A 145 -33.00 12.84 17.04
C MET A 145 -34.06 13.89 16.66
N PHE A 146 -34.28 14.14 15.36
CA PHE A 146 -35.33 15.03 14.88
C PHE A 146 -36.74 14.51 15.19
N ALA A 147 -36.98 13.21 15.02
CA ALA A 147 -38.27 12.61 15.35
C ALA A 147 -38.63 12.76 16.85
N ARG A 148 -37.63 12.57 17.74
CA ARG A 148 -37.80 12.77 19.20
C ARG A 148 -38.12 14.22 19.55
N LEU A 149 -37.45 15.19 18.91
CA LEU A 149 -37.73 16.62 19.08
C LEU A 149 -39.14 17.00 18.67
N ILE A 150 -39.61 16.48 17.55
CA ILE A 150 -40.99 16.74 17.07
C ILE A 150 -42.04 16.19 18.06
N VAL A 151 -41.81 14.97 18.58
CA VAL A 151 -42.74 14.38 19.58
C VAL A 151 -42.75 15.20 20.87
N LEU A 152 -41.62 15.68 21.34
CA LEU A 152 -41.54 16.54 22.55
C LEU A 152 -42.31 17.86 22.34
N VAL A 153 -42.11 18.50 21.18
CA VAL A 153 -42.86 19.75 20.84
C VAL A 153 -44.34 19.49 20.79
N LEU A 154 -44.82 18.41 20.17
CA LEU A 154 -46.21 18.06 20.13
C LEU A 154 -46.82 17.81 21.52
N ILE A 155 -46.09 17.10 22.39
CA ILE A 155 -46.53 16.87 23.79
C ILE A 155 -46.64 18.20 24.55
N THR A 156 -45.68 19.11 24.41
CA THR A 156 -45.73 20.41 25.07
C THR A 156 -46.84 21.28 24.53
N CYS A 157 -47.09 21.29 23.21
CA CYS A 157 -48.22 22.01 22.63
C CYS A 157 -49.56 21.45 23.08
N CYS A 158 -49.73 20.10 23.13
CA CYS A 158 -50.95 19.48 23.66
C CYS A 158 -51.17 19.85 25.13
N PHE A 159 -50.11 19.88 25.94
CA PHE A 159 -50.22 20.24 27.36
C PHE A 159 -50.64 21.71 27.56
N TRP A 160 -50.18 22.61 26.70
CA TRP A 160 -50.64 24.02 26.74
C TRP A 160 -52.04 24.23 26.20
N TYR A 161 -52.49 23.39 25.24
CA TYR A 161 -53.83 23.50 24.67
C TYR A 161 -54.92 22.94 25.58
N THR A 162 -54.59 22.00 26.48
CA THR A 162 -55.54 21.35 27.42
C THR A 162 -55.62 22.03 28.78
N ARG A 163 -54.90 23.16 29.00
CA ARG A 163 -54.90 23.94 30.24
C ARG A 163 -55.60 25.28 30.04
#